data_2a0aba0b5e53727c47ec6ff94acd4c7e
#
_entry.id   2a0aba0b5e53727c47ec6ff94acd4c7e
#
_cell.length_a   1.000
_cell.length_b   1.000
_cell.length_c   1.000
_cell.angle_alpha   90.00
_cell.angle_beta   90.00
_cell.angle_gamma   90.00
#
_symmetry.space_group_name_H-M   'P 1'
#
loop_
_entity.id
_entity.type
_entity.pdbx_description
1 polymer ?
#
loop_
_entity_poly.entity_id
_entity_poly.type
_entity_poly.pdbx_seq_one_letter_code
_entity_poly.pdbx_strand_id
1 'polypeptide(L)'
;ETSIAKMKSLNAGLWFEGPEDGAGVHGPLAYPEAFVPTLDDFLERYVGRAHVHLELKSTQPELATTVMKLLDQWGWLDQHTGDSIAPGVTISSFHFEQLERSIALMPTIAHGWLVQKIDGGTVQAATKLGLSGIYPNAGRVTKKQMTDANSAGLVVRTWGINNSKAALRRAYRSGAVGTTVDWPAKAREIIESFQK
;
A
#
# COMPACT_ATOMS: atom_id res chain seq x y z
N GLU A 1 20.03 12.11 -7.05
CA GLU A 1 19.46 10.99 -7.83
C GLU A 1 20.41 9.80 -7.80
N THR A 2 19.87 8.59 -7.72
CA THR A 2 20.67 7.37 -7.70
C THR A 2 20.32 6.52 -8.94
N SER A 3 21.31 6.08 -9.70
CA SER A 3 21.09 5.24 -10.89
C SER A 3 20.55 3.86 -10.51
N ILE A 4 19.83 3.22 -11.43
CA ILE A 4 19.35 1.84 -11.28
C ILE A 4 20.50 0.87 -10.98
N ALA A 5 21.64 1.02 -11.68
CA ALA A 5 22.82 0.20 -11.44
C ALA A 5 23.32 0.31 -9.99
N LYS A 6 23.34 1.53 -9.44
CA LYS A 6 23.71 1.77 -8.04
C LYS A 6 22.68 1.16 -7.09
N MET A 7 21.37 1.30 -7.36
CA MET A 7 20.31 0.71 -6.54
C MET A 7 20.40 -0.83 -6.53
N LYS A 8 20.59 -1.46 -7.68
CA LYS A 8 20.78 -2.92 -7.78
C LYS A 8 22.03 -3.44 -7.05
N SER A 9 23.05 -2.61 -6.84
CA SER A 9 24.25 -2.98 -6.07
C SER A 9 24.07 -2.90 -4.55
N LEU A 10 22.94 -2.39 -4.06
CA LEU A 10 22.64 -2.32 -2.63
C LEU A 10 22.05 -3.63 -2.15
N ASN A 11 22.48 -4.07 -0.97
CA ASN A 11 21.89 -5.23 -0.32
C ASN A 11 20.69 -4.78 0.54
N ALA A 12 19.52 -5.34 0.26
CA ALA A 12 18.28 -5.03 0.97
C ALA A 12 18.11 -5.85 2.26
N GLY A 13 18.92 -6.90 2.47
CA GLY A 13 18.83 -7.81 3.63
C GLY A 13 19.83 -7.55 4.74
N LEU A 14 20.80 -6.64 4.54
CA LEU A 14 21.89 -6.41 5.50
C LEU A 14 21.45 -5.99 6.90
N TRP A 15 20.29 -5.36 7.00
CA TRP A 15 19.75 -4.82 8.26
C TRP A 15 18.69 -5.71 8.90
N PHE A 16 18.29 -6.80 8.22
CA PHE A 16 17.21 -7.66 8.68
C PHE A 16 17.75 -8.83 9.48
N GLU A 17 17.34 -8.97 10.73
CA GLU A 17 17.82 -9.99 11.66
C GLU A 17 16.95 -11.22 11.82
N GLY A 18 15.88 -11.35 11.05
CA GLY A 18 15.00 -12.51 11.19
C GLY A 18 13.64 -12.17 11.81
N PRO A 19 12.74 -13.17 11.97
CA PRO A 19 11.31 -12.98 12.15
C PRO A 19 10.85 -12.57 13.55
N GLU A 20 11.73 -12.28 14.48
CA GLU A 20 11.32 -12.35 15.89
C GLU A 20 10.39 -11.26 16.37
N ASP A 21 10.05 -10.23 15.65
CA ASP A 21 8.99 -9.30 16.12
C ASP A 21 8.81 -8.02 15.31
N GLY A 22 9.47 -7.90 14.17
CA GLY A 22 9.32 -6.70 13.32
C GLY A 22 9.96 -5.45 13.91
N ALA A 23 10.75 -5.59 14.92
CA ALA A 23 11.62 -4.53 15.44
C ALA A 23 12.98 -4.74 14.81
N GLY A 24 13.34 -3.98 13.78
CA GLY A 24 14.62 -4.08 13.09
C GLY A 24 15.82 -4.04 14.05
N VAL A 25 16.17 -5.19 14.59
CA VAL A 25 17.35 -5.40 15.40
C VAL A 25 18.46 -5.85 14.47
N HIS A 26 19.63 -5.27 14.55
CA HIS A 26 20.77 -5.55 13.68
C HIS A 26 21.53 -6.78 14.15
N GLY A 27 21.59 -7.87 13.40
CA GLY A 27 22.30 -9.10 13.65
C GLY A 27 22.92 -9.75 12.42
N PRO A 28 23.36 -10.99 12.50
CA PRO A 28 24.03 -11.64 11.38
C PRO A 28 23.13 -11.72 10.17
N LEU A 29 23.67 -11.40 9.00
CA LEU A 29 22.99 -11.30 7.72
C LEU A 29 22.10 -12.50 7.42
N ALA A 30 20.79 -12.38 7.70
CA ALA A 30 19.83 -13.43 7.39
C ALA A 30 19.65 -13.62 5.87
N TYR A 31 19.88 -12.55 5.09
CA TYR A 31 19.70 -12.53 3.66
C TYR A 31 20.84 -11.78 2.93
N PRO A 32 22.07 -12.34 2.91
CA PRO A 32 23.23 -11.67 2.31
C PRO A 32 23.08 -11.44 0.79
N GLU A 33 22.27 -12.25 0.12
CA GLU A 33 22.03 -12.20 -1.33
C GLU A 33 20.79 -11.38 -1.73
N ALA A 34 20.14 -10.69 -0.75
CA ALA A 34 18.95 -9.91 -1.04
C ALA A 34 19.31 -8.56 -1.65
N PHE A 35 19.02 -8.37 -2.91
CA PHE A 35 19.19 -7.11 -3.64
C PHE A 35 17.88 -6.32 -3.70
N VAL A 36 17.99 -5.01 -3.96
CA VAL A 36 16.81 -4.18 -4.24
C VAL A 36 16.26 -4.56 -5.61
N PRO A 37 15.04 -5.15 -5.70
CA PRO A 37 14.46 -5.52 -6.98
C PRO A 37 14.03 -4.27 -7.76
N THR A 38 14.00 -4.35 -9.08
CA THR A 38 13.25 -3.37 -9.88
C THR A 38 11.76 -3.66 -9.80
N LEU A 39 10.93 -2.70 -10.20
CA LEU A 39 9.49 -2.94 -10.36
C LEU A 39 9.22 -4.03 -11.39
N ASP A 40 9.99 -4.07 -12.46
CA ASP A 40 9.93 -5.11 -13.52
C ASP A 40 10.14 -6.51 -12.93
N ASP A 41 11.28 -6.73 -12.24
CA ASP A 41 11.60 -8.01 -11.56
C ASP A 41 10.49 -8.43 -10.57
N PHE A 42 9.89 -7.44 -9.87
CA PHE A 42 8.84 -7.68 -8.89
C PHE A 42 7.52 -8.10 -9.56
N LEU A 43 7.10 -7.39 -10.59
CA LEU A 43 5.83 -7.64 -11.27
C LEU A 43 5.85 -9.00 -11.98
N GLU A 44 6.96 -9.35 -12.66
CA GLU A 44 7.15 -10.68 -13.26
C GLU A 44 6.97 -11.79 -12.22
N ARG A 45 7.61 -11.64 -11.07
CA ARG A 45 7.62 -12.66 -10.01
C ARG A 45 6.26 -12.93 -9.40
N TYR A 46 5.43 -11.89 -9.23
CA TYR A 46 4.21 -11.98 -8.42
C TYR A 46 2.90 -11.91 -9.23
N VAL A 47 2.97 -11.80 -10.56
CA VAL A 47 1.78 -11.81 -11.42
C VAL A 47 0.94 -13.08 -11.17
N GLY A 48 -0.36 -12.91 -10.99
CA GLY A 48 -1.30 -14.00 -10.69
C GLY A 48 -1.14 -14.66 -9.32
N ARG A 49 -0.22 -14.17 -8.46
CA ARG A 49 0.15 -14.82 -7.18
C ARG A 49 -0.19 -13.97 -5.95
N ALA A 50 -0.31 -12.67 -6.11
CA ALA A 50 -0.55 -11.75 -5.00
C ALA A 50 -1.40 -10.56 -5.43
N HIS A 51 -2.07 -9.93 -4.47
CA HIS A 51 -2.57 -8.56 -4.63
C HIS A 51 -1.50 -7.58 -4.19
N VAL A 52 -1.12 -6.67 -5.07
CA VAL A 52 -0.04 -5.71 -4.85
C VAL A 52 -0.60 -4.32 -4.58
N HIS A 53 -0.15 -3.70 -3.50
CA HIS A 53 -0.38 -2.27 -3.25
C HIS A 53 0.85 -1.48 -3.70
N LEU A 54 0.75 -0.82 -4.85
CA LEU A 54 1.84 -0.06 -5.47
C LEU A 54 1.74 1.41 -5.13
N GLU A 55 2.71 1.95 -4.39
CA GLU A 55 2.76 3.36 -4.02
C GLU A 55 3.60 4.18 -5.01
N LEU A 56 3.00 5.19 -5.64
CA LEU A 56 3.70 6.17 -6.47
C LEU A 56 4.27 7.30 -5.59
N LYS A 57 5.57 7.23 -5.28
CA LYS A 57 6.24 8.17 -4.36
C LYS A 57 6.82 9.40 -5.02
N SER A 58 7.21 9.32 -6.28
CA SER A 58 7.77 10.45 -7.02
C SER A 58 6.66 11.32 -7.61
N THR A 59 6.94 12.63 -7.71
CA THR A 59 6.09 13.61 -8.39
C THR A 59 6.37 13.72 -9.90
N GLN A 60 7.35 12.96 -10.40
CA GLN A 60 7.71 12.98 -11.83
C GLN A 60 6.51 12.60 -12.70
N PRO A 61 6.15 13.41 -13.71
CA PRO A 61 4.98 13.17 -14.55
C PRO A 61 5.01 11.82 -15.28
N GLU A 62 6.19 11.35 -15.67
CA GLU A 62 6.40 10.13 -16.44
C GLU A 62 6.21 8.86 -15.61
N LEU A 63 6.21 8.97 -14.27
CA LEU A 63 6.11 7.80 -13.38
C LEU A 63 4.85 6.98 -13.65
N ALA A 64 3.69 7.61 -13.72
CA ALA A 64 2.41 6.92 -13.95
C ALA A 64 2.40 6.18 -15.30
N THR A 65 2.93 6.79 -16.35
CA THR A 65 3.04 6.16 -17.68
C THR A 65 4.01 4.98 -17.68
N THR A 66 5.15 5.12 -16.99
CA THR A 66 6.14 4.03 -16.87
C THR A 66 5.57 2.84 -16.11
N VAL A 67 4.89 3.10 -15.00
CA VAL A 67 4.23 2.06 -14.20
C VAL A 67 3.13 1.37 -15.01
N MET A 68 2.29 2.11 -15.73
CA MET A 68 1.24 1.54 -16.59
C MET A 68 1.82 0.59 -17.64
N LYS A 69 2.91 0.97 -18.32
CA LYS A 69 3.57 0.12 -19.32
C LYS A 69 4.09 -1.19 -18.74
N LEU A 70 4.68 -1.15 -17.53
CA LEU A 70 5.16 -2.35 -16.85
C LEU A 70 4.01 -3.25 -16.37
N LEU A 71 2.92 -2.66 -15.87
CA LEU A 71 1.73 -3.41 -15.48
C LEU A 71 1.07 -4.10 -16.69
N ASP A 72 0.99 -3.41 -17.82
CA ASP A 72 0.47 -3.95 -19.08
C ASP A 72 1.37 -5.09 -19.60
N GLN A 73 2.67 -4.86 -19.65
CA GLN A 73 3.68 -5.85 -20.10
C GLN A 73 3.54 -7.20 -19.37
N TRP A 74 3.25 -7.17 -18.07
CA TRP A 74 3.14 -8.37 -17.25
C TRP A 74 1.68 -8.84 -17.03
N GLY A 75 0.71 -8.27 -17.74
CA GLY A 75 -0.70 -8.68 -17.70
C GLY A 75 -1.42 -8.34 -16.37
N TRP A 76 -0.91 -7.37 -15.60
CA TRP A 76 -1.55 -6.95 -14.35
C TRP A 76 -2.84 -6.16 -14.56
N LEU A 77 -2.99 -5.51 -15.73
CA LEU A 77 -4.18 -4.72 -16.04
C LEU A 77 -5.41 -5.59 -16.28
N ASP A 78 -5.20 -6.85 -16.70
CA ASP A 78 -6.26 -7.82 -16.98
C ASP A 78 -6.71 -8.62 -15.72
N GLN A 79 -5.96 -8.53 -14.63
CA GLN A 79 -6.23 -9.28 -13.37
C GLN A 79 -7.16 -8.55 -12.42
N HIS A 80 -8.02 -7.70 -12.92
CA HIS A 80 -8.91 -6.89 -12.10
C HIS A 80 -10.13 -7.69 -11.63
N THR A 81 -10.12 -8.10 -10.37
CA THR A 81 -11.23 -8.88 -9.77
C THR A 81 -12.13 -8.07 -8.84
N GLY A 82 -11.77 -6.83 -8.52
CA GLY A 82 -12.47 -6.03 -7.51
C GLY A 82 -12.29 -6.53 -6.07
N ASP A 83 -11.70 -7.70 -5.87
CA ASP A 83 -11.43 -8.30 -4.56
C ASP A 83 -9.97 -8.04 -4.15
N SER A 84 -9.76 -7.38 -3.02
CA SER A 84 -8.42 -7.08 -2.49
C SER A 84 -7.65 -8.31 -2.00
N ILE A 85 -8.26 -9.48 -1.99
CA ILE A 85 -7.64 -10.76 -1.58
C ILE A 85 -7.20 -11.55 -2.82
N ALA A 86 -7.86 -11.35 -3.96
CA ALA A 86 -7.50 -11.99 -5.21
C ALA A 86 -6.26 -11.32 -5.85
N PRO A 87 -5.52 -12.02 -6.71
CA PRO A 87 -4.44 -11.41 -7.47
C PRO A 87 -4.89 -10.15 -8.20
N GLY A 88 -4.05 -9.12 -8.17
CA GLY A 88 -4.36 -7.83 -8.79
C GLY A 88 -3.48 -6.72 -8.24
N VAL A 89 -3.78 -5.48 -8.63
CA VAL A 89 -3.03 -4.30 -8.20
C VAL A 89 -3.95 -3.19 -7.71
N THR A 90 -3.53 -2.51 -6.66
CA THR A 90 -4.09 -1.22 -6.21
C THR A 90 -2.99 -0.18 -6.26
N ILE A 91 -3.24 0.94 -6.89
CA ILE A 91 -2.29 2.06 -6.93
C ILE A 91 -2.62 3.04 -5.82
N SER A 92 -1.60 3.55 -5.15
CA SER A 92 -1.76 4.57 -4.12
C SER A 92 -0.69 5.66 -4.22
N SER A 93 -0.97 6.84 -3.69
CA SER A 93 -0.01 7.93 -3.60
C SER A 93 -0.44 8.93 -2.52
N PHE A 94 0.55 9.62 -1.93
CA PHE A 94 0.33 10.87 -1.18
C PHE A 94 0.13 12.06 -2.12
N HIS A 95 0.63 11.98 -3.35
CA HIS A 95 0.55 13.04 -4.35
C HIS A 95 -0.74 12.89 -5.17
N PHE A 96 -1.70 13.77 -4.92
CA PHE A 96 -3.00 13.74 -5.57
C PHE A 96 -2.87 13.82 -7.10
N GLU A 97 -1.98 14.67 -7.62
CA GLU A 97 -1.71 14.79 -9.05
C GLU A 97 -1.20 13.49 -9.70
N GLN A 98 -0.48 12.63 -8.96
CA GLN A 98 -0.10 11.32 -9.47
C GLN A 98 -1.29 10.39 -9.58
N LEU A 99 -2.27 10.51 -8.68
CA LEU A 99 -3.52 9.76 -8.79
C LEU A 99 -4.35 10.24 -9.98
N GLU A 100 -4.42 11.55 -10.24
CA GLU A 100 -5.08 12.09 -11.42
C GLU A 100 -4.47 11.53 -12.71
N ARG A 101 -3.14 11.53 -12.83
CA ARG A 101 -2.43 10.95 -13.99
C ARG A 101 -2.65 9.45 -14.10
N SER A 102 -2.56 8.74 -12.99
CA SER A 102 -2.66 7.28 -12.96
C SER A 102 -4.06 6.78 -13.29
N ILE A 103 -5.11 7.39 -12.73
CA ILE A 103 -6.50 7.00 -13.01
C ILE A 103 -6.92 7.30 -14.46
N ALA A 104 -6.38 8.38 -15.04
CA ALA A 104 -6.60 8.70 -16.45
C ALA A 104 -6.00 7.65 -17.39
N LEU A 105 -4.88 7.02 -17.00
CA LEU A 105 -4.21 5.98 -17.79
C LEU A 105 -4.77 4.58 -17.51
N MET A 106 -5.23 4.31 -16.29
CA MET A 106 -5.63 2.99 -15.81
C MET A 106 -6.97 3.08 -15.03
N PRO A 107 -8.07 3.47 -15.68
CA PRO A 107 -9.35 3.75 -15.00
C PRO A 107 -10.01 2.52 -14.39
N THR A 108 -9.63 1.31 -14.79
CA THR A 108 -10.17 0.05 -14.28
C THR A 108 -9.42 -0.44 -13.02
N ILE A 109 -8.24 0.10 -12.75
CA ILE A 109 -7.45 -0.25 -11.57
C ILE A 109 -7.95 0.52 -10.35
N ALA A 110 -7.99 -0.13 -9.20
CA ALA A 110 -8.33 0.52 -7.94
C ALA A 110 -7.26 1.55 -7.55
N HIS A 111 -7.67 2.77 -7.21
CA HIS A 111 -6.79 3.85 -6.77
C HIS A 111 -7.16 4.32 -5.37
N GLY A 112 -6.15 4.52 -4.50
CA GLY A 112 -6.33 5.00 -3.14
C GLY A 112 -5.44 6.19 -2.79
N TRP A 113 -6.03 7.18 -2.12
CA TRP A 113 -5.29 8.36 -1.69
C TRP A 113 -4.73 8.19 -0.29
N LEU A 114 -3.42 8.23 -0.15
CA LEU A 114 -2.71 8.26 1.13
C LEU A 114 -2.80 9.68 1.72
N VAL A 115 -3.39 9.81 2.89
CA VAL A 115 -3.60 11.09 3.57
C VAL A 115 -3.18 11.02 5.04
N GLN A 116 -2.83 12.17 5.62
CA GLN A 116 -2.54 12.23 7.06
C GLN A 116 -3.82 12.11 7.92
N LYS A 117 -4.91 12.66 7.44
CA LYS A 117 -6.23 12.64 8.11
C LYS A 117 -7.35 12.65 7.06
N ILE A 118 -8.53 12.22 7.46
CA ILE A 118 -9.74 12.38 6.67
C ILE A 118 -10.48 13.64 7.13
N ASP A 119 -10.93 14.45 6.18
CA ASP A 119 -11.88 15.55 6.38
C ASP A 119 -12.85 15.63 5.19
N GLY A 120 -13.84 16.52 5.28
CA GLY A 120 -14.86 16.65 4.24
C GLY A 120 -14.30 17.01 2.87
N GLY A 121 -13.24 17.80 2.83
CA GLY A 121 -12.56 18.18 1.58
C GLY A 121 -11.84 16.99 0.93
N THR A 122 -11.15 16.18 1.73
CA THR A 122 -10.47 14.97 1.22
C THR A 122 -11.45 13.93 0.71
N VAL A 123 -12.57 13.70 1.39
CA VAL A 123 -13.63 12.78 0.94
C VAL A 123 -14.23 13.26 -0.38
N GLN A 124 -14.58 14.55 -0.46
CA GLN A 124 -15.16 15.13 -1.68
C GLN A 124 -14.20 15.05 -2.86
N ALA A 125 -12.92 15.38 -2.68
CA ALA A 125 -11.92 15.32 -3.73
C ALA A 125 -11.69 13.87 -4.21
N ALA A 126 -11.58 12.91 -3.30
CA ALA A 126 -11.43 11.49 -3.63
C ALA A 126 -12.62 10.96 -4.44
N THR A 127 -13.84 11.27 -4.01
CA THR A 127 -15.07 10.87 -4.72
C THR A 127 -15.17 11.52 -6.10
N LYS A 128 -14.85 12.82 -6.20
CA LYS A 128 -14.90 13.55 -7.47
C LYS A 128 -13.90 12.99 -8.49
N LEU A 129 -12.73 12.56 -8.06
CA LEU A 129 -11.72 11.93 -8.92
C LEU A 129 -12.09 10.47 -9.27
N GLY A 130 -13.05 9.86 -8.59
CA GLY A 130 -13.42 8.46 -8.81
C GLY A 130 -12.46 7.46 -8.13
N LEU A 131 -11.80 7.87 -7.04
CA LEU A 131 -10.93 6.97 -6.29
C LEU A 131 -11.73 5.86 -5.62
N SER A 132 -11.15 4.66 -5.55
CA SER A 132 -11.73 3.50 -4.86
C SER A 132 -11.56 3.57 -3.34
N GLY A 133 -10.57 4.31 -2.86
CA GLY A 133 -10.28 4.37 -1.43
C GLY A 133 -9.53 5.59 -0.95
N ILE A 134 -9.53 5.75 0.37
CA ILE A 134 -8.77 6.77 1.09
C ILE A 134 -8.02 6.10 2.25
N TYR A 135 -6.72 6.38 2.36
CA TYR A 135 -5.82 5.66 3.24
C TYR A 135 -5.18 6.62 4.26
N PRO A 136 -5.85 6.83 5.42
CA PRO A 136 -5.37 7.74 6.46
C PRO A 136 -4.33 7.12 7.39
N ASN A 137 -3.57 7.98 8.09
CA ASN A 137 -2.75 7.54 9.21
C ASN A 137 -3.64 7.02 10.36
N ALA A 138 -3.37 5.80 10.84
CA ALA A 138 -4.15 5.13 11.88
C ALA A 138 -4.24 5.90 13.20
N GLY A 139 -3.21 6.71 13.51
CA GLY A 139 -3.18 7.55 14.71
C GLY A 139 -4.03 8.82 14.62
N ARG A 140 -4.49 9.17 13.42
CA ARG A 140 -5.14 10.47 13.13
C ARG A 140 -6.54 10.36 12.55
N VAL A 141 -7.15 9.18 12.62
CA VAL A 141 -8.49 8.94 12.09
C VAL A 141 -9.44 8.50 13.20
N THR A 142 -10.67 8.98 13.15
CA THR A 142 -11.77 8.62 14.05
C THR A 142 -12.74 7.67 13.37
N LYS A 143 -13.52 6.94 14.17
CA LYS A 143 -14.60 6.06 13.66
C LYS A 143 -15.60 6.85 12.80
N LYS A 144 -15.97 8.08 13.21
CA LYS A 144 -16.88 8.93 12.44
C LYS A 144 -16.33 9.24 11.04
N GLN A 145 -15.06 9.65 10.95
CA GLN A 145 -14.42 9.95 9.66
C GLN A 145 -14.36 8.72 8.75
N MET A 146 -14.09 7.54 9.30
CA MET A 146 -14.14 6.28 8.54
C MET A 146 -15.56 5.97 8.05
N THR A 147 -16.56 6.16 8.89
CA THR A 147 -17.97 5.97 8.52
C THR A 147 -18.36 6.93 7.39
N ASP A 148 -18.00 8.21 7.51
CA ASP A 148 -18.30 9.24 6.50
C ASP A 148 -17.66 8.88 5.14
N ALA A 149 -16.40 8.43 5.13
CA ALA A 149 -15.71 8.00 3.91
C ALA A 149 -16.35 6.72 3.30
N ASN A 150 -16.65 5.72 4.13
CA ASN A 150 -17.34 4.51 3.68
C ASN A 150 -18.73 4.81 3.11
N SER A 151 -19.48 5.74 3.72
CA SER A 151 -20.80 6.18 3.23
C SER A 151 -20.72 6.90 1.88
N ALA A 152 -19.55 7.46 1.56
CA ALA A 152 -19.25 8.04 0.26
C ALA A 152 -18.75 7.00 -0.77
N GLY A 153 -18.76 5.70 -0.43
CA GLY A 153 -18.31 4.61 -1.29
C GLY A 153 -16.78 4.38 -1.30
N LEU A 154 -16.03 5.04 -0.42
CA LEU A 154 -14.59 4.90 -0.35
C LEU A 154 -14.17 3.79 0.60
N VAL A 155 -13.33 2.87 0.14
CA VAL A 155 -12.66 1.88 0.99
C VAL A 155 -11.64 2.57 1.89
N VAL A 156 -11.68 2.30 3.20
CA VAL A 156 -10.72 2.88 4.14
C VAL A 156 -9.72 1.84 4.61
N ARG A 157 -8.45 2.04 4.24
CA ARG A 157 -7.29 1.29 4.76
C ARG A 157 -6.42 2.25 5.56
N THR A 158 -5.69 1.76 6.56
CA THR A 158 -4.84 2.63 7.36
C THR A 158 -3.36 2.31 7.16
N TRP A 159 -2.51 3.29 7.48
CA TRP A 159 -1.06 3.12 7.55
C TRP A 159 -0.51 3.74 8.85
N GLY A 160 0.78 3.58 9.13
CA GLY A 160 1.41 4.16 10.31
C GLY A 160 1.02 3.46 11.61
N ILE A 161 0.76 2.16 11.56
CA ILE A 161 0.53 1.33 12.76
C ILE A 161 1.84 1.22 13.57
N ASN A 162 3.01 1.26 12.89
CA ASN A 162 4.30 0.97 13.47
C ASN A 162 4.24 -0.37 14.26
N ASN A 163 4.99 -0.52 15.32
CA ASN A 163 4.94 -1.74 16.16
C ASN A 163 3.88 -1.66 17.27
N SER A 164 2.80 -0.90 17.07
CA SER A 164 1.81 -0.62 18.12
C SER A 164 0.57 -1.52 18.03
N LYS A 165 0.48 -2.50 18.94
CA LYS A 165 -0.73 -3.31 19.14
C LYS A 165 -1.97 -2.44 19.42
N ALA A 166 -1.80 -1.33 20.14
CA ALA A 166 -2.91 -0.41 20.43
C ALA A 166 -3.41 0.33 19.19
N ALA A 167 -2.49 0.75 18.29
CA ALA A 167 -2.86 1.37 17.02
C ALA A 167 -3.55 0.36 16.08
N LEU A 168 -3.06 -0.88 16.01
CA LEU A 168 -3.69 -1.96 15.26
C LEU A 168 -5.12 -2.22 15.76
N ARG A 169 -5.31 -2.34 17.08
CA ARG A 169 -6.63 -2.52 17.69
C ARG A 169 -7.56 -1.35 17.37
N ARG A 170 -7.06 -0.13 17.40
CA ARG A 170 -7.84 1.07 17.06
C ARG A 170 -8.30 1.03 15.61
N ALA A 171 -7.39 0.79 14.67
CA ALA A 171 -7.71 0.68 13.25
C ALA A 171 -8.80 -0.38 12.99
N TYR A 172 -8.64 -1.59 13.54
CA TYR A 172 -9.60 -2.67 13.45
C TYR A 172 -10.99 -2.25 13.99
N ARG A 173 -11.04 -1.75 15.23
CA ARG A 173 -12.31 -1.33 15.89
C ARG A 173 -12.99 -0.13 15.25
N SER A 174 -12.23 0.69 14.54
CA SER A 174 -12.77 1.83 13.81
C SER A 174 -13.38 1.45 12.46
N GLY A 175 -13.23 0.19 12.01
CA GLY A 175 -13.81 -0.32 10.77
C GLY A 175 -12.92 -0.16 9.54
N ALA A 176 -11.59 -0.06 9.73
CA ALA A 176 -10.67 -0.15 8.60
C ALA A 176 -10.73 -1.56 7.99
N VAL A 177 -10.86 -1.66 6.66
CA VAL A 177 -10.87 -2.95 5.96
C VAL A 177 -9.48 -3.58 5.86
N GLY A 178 -8.43 -2.80 6.11
CA GLY A 178 -7.05 -3.27 6.11
C GLY A 178 -6.09 -2.22 6.64
N THR A 179 -4.85 -2.64 6.86
CA THR A 179 -3.76 -1.76 7.30
C THR A 179 -2.41 -2.24 6.79
N THR A 180 -1.45 -1.33 6.72
CA THR A 180 -0.06 -1.66 6.38
C THR A 180 0.75 -1.86 7.66
N VAL A 181 1.43 -3.00 7.74
CA VAL A 181 2.31 -3.38 8.86
C VAL A 181 3.56 -4.07 8.35
N ASP A 182 4.66 -3.98 9.10
CA ASP A 182 5.93 -4.65 8.80
C ASP A 182 6.01 -6.07 9.43
N TRP A 183 5.01 -6.45 10.23
CA TRP A 183 4.93 -7.71 11.00
C TRP A 183 3.58 -8.43 10.78
N PRO A 184 3.27 -8.88 9.53
CA PRO A 184 1.93 -9.36 9.17
C PRO A 184 1.49 -10.62 9.92
N ALA A 185 2.40 -11.56 10.21
CA ALA A 185 2.06 -12.78 10.96
C ALA A 185 1.56 -12.45 12.37
N LYS A 186 2.32 -11.65 13.12
CA LYS A 186 1.94 -11.22 14.47
C LYS A 186 0.69 -10.32 14.47
N ALA A 187 0.52 -9.48 13.45
CA ALA A 187 -0.69 -8.67 13.30
C ALA A 187 -1.93 -9.54 13.14
N ARG A 188 -1.85 -10.63 12.38
CA ARG A 188 -2.95 -11.60 12.21
C ARG A 188 -3.33 -12.23 13.54
N GLU A 189 -2.38 -12.76 14.29
CA GLU A 189 -2.63 -13.36 15.63
C GLU A 189 -3.32 -12.37 16.58
N ILE A 190 -2.87 -11.12 16.57
CA ILE A 190 -3.45 -10.06 17.39
C ILE A 190 -4.90 -9.78 16.97
N ILE A 191 -5.19 -9.68 15.66
CA ILE A 191 -6.55 -9.43 15.15
C ILE A 191 -7.48 -10.60 15.51
N GLU A 192 -7.04 -11.84 15.33
CA GLU A 192 -7.79 -13.03 15.72
C GLU A 192 -8.13 -13.04 17.22
N SER A 193 -7.24 -12.52 18.06
CA SER A 193 -7.49 -12.36 19.50
C SER A 193 -8.57 -11.32 19.85
N PHE A 194 -8.95 -10.44 18.91
CA PHE A 194 -10.00 -9.45 19.12
C PHE A 194 -11.41 -9.98 18.79
N GLN A 195 -11.46 -11.12 18.09
CA GLN A 195 -12.70 -11.76 17.65
C GLN A 195 -13.21 -12.79 18.66
N LYS A 196 -12.36 -13.14 19.63
CA LYS A 196 -12.70 -14.01 20.77
C LYS A 196 -13.23 -13.20 21.95
#